data_d4e9c25f3bd68af4b237ef5aa7de3826
#
_entry.id   d4e9c25f3bd68af4b237ef5aa7de3826
#
_cell.length_a   1.000
_cell.length_b   1.000
_cell.length_c   1.000
_cell.angle_alpha   90.00
_cell.angle_beta   90.00
_cell.angle_gamma   90.00
#
_symmetry.space_group_name_H-M   'P 1'
#
loop_
_entity.id
_entity.type
_entity.pdbx_description
1 polymer ?
#
loop_
_entity_poly.entity_id
_entity_poly.type
_entity_poly.pdbx_seq_one_letter_code
_entity_poly.pdbx_strand_id
1 'polypeptide(L)'
;LMEVNMKLGVHDLMVKQNDKTNQQFFEDTKKIVHELDEIGYDRYWFAEHHGYKNLLAVAPEIISSYFLPITKHMNIGAGGCMIMHYSPLKVAEIFKTMAELAPGRIDLGIGRAPGCGVAEARALNHKFDDKSHDLYNEIEVILDYLKDEKPKDPIYRFVKAVPRYNESLVNPWILGATGKTAPKAAEWGYFHVL
;
A
#
# COMPACT_ATOMS: atom_id res chain seq x y z
N LEU A 1 -27.84 -22.69 9.33
CA LEU A 1 -27.04 -21.53 9.74
C LEU A 1 -26.03 -21.28 8.65
N MET A 2 -26.12 -20.12 7.97
CA MET A 2 -25.08 -19.70 7.06
C MET A 2 -23.85 -19.36 7.93
N GLU A 3 -22.74 -20.08 7.75
CA GLU A 3 -21.46 -19.66 8.32
C GLU A 3 -21.09 -18.32 7.68
N VAL A 4 -21.12 -17.26 8.45
CA VAL A 4 -20.58 -15.97 8.04
C VAL A 4 -19.06 -16.06 8.20
N ASN A 5 -18.38 -16.32 7.11
CA ASN A 5 -16.92 -16.32 7.09
C ASN A 5 -16.44 -14.86 7.15
N MET A 6 -16.23 -14.34 8.35
CA MET A 6 -15.77 -12.98 8.59
C MET A 6 -14.26 -12.90 8.30
N LYS A 7 -13.86 -12.01 7.39
CA LYS A 7 -12.47 -11.74 7.09
C LYS A 7 -11.88 -10.74 8.09
N LEU A 8 -10.74 -11.08 8.66
CA LEU A 8 -10.04 -10.26 9.64
C LEU A 8 -8.72 -9.75 9.06
N GLY A 9 -8.42 -8.49 9.32
CA GLY A 9 -7.16 -7.87 8.93
C GLY A 9 -6.59 -6.98 10.03
N VAL A 10 -5.29 -6.75 9.98
CA VAL A 10 -4.58 -5.81 10.83
C VAL A 10 -4.12 -4.62 9.99
N HIS A 11 -4.26 -3.42 10.53
CA HIS A 11 -3.64 -2.20 10.04
C HIS A 11 -2.66 -1.70 11.11
N ASP A 12 -1.37 -1.86 10.85
CA ASP A 12 -0.30 -1.58 11.80
C ASP A 12 0.40 -0.26 11.47
N LEU A 13 0.34 0.69 12.39
CA LEU A 13 1.08 1.94 12.32
C LEU A 13 2.53 1.79 12.77
N MET A 14 2.91 0.61 13.25
CA MET A 14 4.22 0.29 13.80
C MET A 14 4.66 1.27 14.91
N VAL A 15 3.81 1.42 15.91
CA VAL A 15 4.04 2.30 17.06
C VAL A 15 5.00 1.63 18.04
N LYS A 16 6.27 2.02 18.01
CA LYS A 16 7.29 1.46 18.89
C LYS A 16 7.18 2.02 20.32
N GLN A 17 7.20 1.14 21.32
CA GLN A 17 7.31 1.51 22.73
C GLN A 17 8.71 2.12 23.03
N ASN A 18 8.74 3.07 23.99
CA ASN A 18 9.98 3.82 24.30
C ASN A 18 11.09 2.96 24.94
N ASP A 19 10.75 1.86 25.57
CA ASP A 19 11.65 0.93 26.27
C ASP A 19 12.28 -0.10 25.33
N LYS A 20 11.87 -0.14 24.06
CA LYS A 20 12.41 -1.08 23.06
C LYS A 20 13.36 -0.39 22.08
N THR A 21 14.38 -1.09 21.64
CA THR A 21 15.13 -0.72 20.44
C THR A 21 14.30 -0.95 19.18
N ASN A 22 14.63 -0.31 18.06
CA ASN A 22 13.95 -0.56 16.79
C ASN A 22 14.07 -2.04 16.38
N GLN A 23 15.25 -2.65 16.58
CA GLN A 23 15.48 -4.03 16.25
C GLN A 23 14.61 -5.00 17.06
N GLN A 24 14.49 -4.78 18.37
CA GLN A 24 13.59 -5.56 19.23
C GLN A 24 12.13 -5.43 18.79
N PHE A 25 11.72 -4.24 18.41
CA PHE A 25 10.36 -3.99 17.92
C PHE A 25 10.07 -4.76 16.62
N PHE A 26 10.99 -4.77 15.65
CA PHE A 26 10.84 -5.55 14.42
C PHE A 26 10.79 -7.06 14.67
N GLU A 27 11.61 -7.58 15.61
CA GLU A 27 11.55 -8.99 15.97
C GLU A 27 10.26 -9.39 16.68
N ASP A 28 9.68 -8.51 17.50
CA ASP A 28 8.38 -8.76 18.12
C ASP A 28 7.25 -8.69 17.08
N THR A 29 7.27 -7.69 16.18
CA THR A 29 6.32 -7.60 15.06
C THR A 29 6.37 -8.86 14.19
N LYS A 30 7.58 -9.39 13.93
CA LYS A 30 7.77 -10.62 13.16
C LYS A 30 7.04 -11.83 13.79
N LYS A 31 7.10 -11.97 15.12
CA LYS A 31 6.37 -13.02 15.83
C LYS A 31 4.86 -12.84 15.68
N ILE A 32 4.36 -11.60 15.88
CA ILE A 32 2.94 -11.27 15.76
C ILE A 32 2.44 -11.59 14.34
N VAL A 33 3.14 -11.13 13.30
CA VAL A 33 2.75 -11.37 11.90
C VAL A 33 2.69 -12.88 11.61
N HIS A 34 3.68 -13.64 12.07
CA HIS A 34 3.69 -15.10 11.89
C HIS A 34 2.53 -15.78 12.62
N GLU A 35 2.29 -15.44 13.88
CA GLU A 35 1.19 -16.00 14.68
C GLU A 35 -0.18 -15.70 14.05
N LEU A 36 -0.38 -14.48 13.55
CA LEU A 36 -1.62 -14.08 12.90
C LEU A 36 -1.87 -14.83 11.59
N ASP A 37 -0.82 -15.11 10.81
CA ASP A 37 -0.91 -15.96 9.62
C ASP A 37 -1.33 -17.40 9.99
N GLU A 38 -0.72 -17.98 11.03
CA GLU A 38 -1.02 -19.35 11.48
C GLU A 38 -2.44 -19.51 12.04
N ILE A 39 -3.02 -18.49 12.69
CA ILE A 39 -4.39 -18.52 13.20
C ILE A 39 -5.45 -18.08 12.19
N GLY A 40 -5.06 -17.72 10.96
CA GLY A 40 -5.94 -17.52 9.83
C GLY A 40 -6.47 -16.09 9.63
N TYR A 41 -5.71 -15.08 9.99
CA TYR A 41 -6.00 -13.71 9.54
C TYR A 41 -5.85 -13.60 8.02
N ASP A 42 -6.73 -12.79 7.39
CA ASP A 42 -6.75 -12.66 5.93
C ASP A 42 -5.69 -11.68 5.42
N ARG A 43 -5.33 -10.64 6.21
CA ARG A 43 -4.39 -9.62 5.78
C ARG A 43 -3.67 -8.89 6.90
N TYR A 44 -2.48 -8.37 6.59
CA TYR A 44 -1.70 -7.49 7.45
C TYR A 44 -1.16 -6.31 6.63
N TRP A 45 -1.54 -5.11 6.98
CA TRP A 45 -1.12 -3.88 6.30
C TRP A 45 -0.25 -3.01 7.18
N PHE A 46 0.82 -2.52 6.61
CA PHE A 46 1.66 -1.50 7.21
C PHE A 46 1.25 -0.13 6.70
N ALA A 47 1.05 0.82 7.62
CA ALA A 47 0.77 2.21 7.28
C ALA A 47 2.00 2.90 6.68
N GLU A 48 1.82 4.11 6.16
CA GLU A 48 2.93 4.99 5.78
C GLU A 48 2.78 6.34 6.50
N HIS A 49 3.72 6.62 7.40
CA HIS A 49 3.78 7.89 8.13
C HIS A 49 5.22 8.36 8.28
N HIS A 50 5.47 9.66 8.07
CA HIS A 50 6.81 10.25 8.11
C HIS A 50 6.94 11.33 9.18
N GLY A 51 8.15 11.52 9.71
CA GLY A 51 8.46 12.57 10.68
C GLY A 51 8.07 12.27 12.13
N TYR A 52 7.51 11.12 12.43
CA TYR A 52 7.11 10.74 13.80
C TYR A 52 8.13 9.82 14.45
N LYS A 53 8.72 10.25 15.59
CA LYS A 53 9.82 9.56 16.25
C LYS A 53 9.57 8.07 16.55
N ASN A 54 8.35 7.69 16.89
CA ASN A 54 8.00 6.34 17.34
C ASN A 54 7.15 5.57 16.32
N LEU A 55 6.87 6.11 15.13
CA LEU A 55 6.21 5.40 14.04
C LEU A 55 7.29 4.88 13.08
N LEU A 56 7.45 3.56 13.00
CA LEU A 56 8.48 2.94 12.17
C LEU A 56 7.98 2.56 10.78
N ALA A 57 6.68 2.73 10.51
CA ALA A 57 6.07 2.47 9.21
C ALA A 57 6.30 3.64 8.25
N VAL A 58 7.51 3.75 7.70
CA VAL A 58 7.91 4.80 6.75
C VAL A 58 8.11 4.30 5.32
N ALA A 59 8.20 3.00 5.13
CA ALA A 59 8.39 2.35 3.83
C ALA A 59 7.64 1.00 3.84
N PRO A 60 6.30 1.04 3.71
CA PRO A 60 5.47 -0.15 3.85
C PRO A 60 5.81 -1.25 2.84
N GLU A 61 6.29 -0.90 1.65
CA GLU A 61 6.74 -1.85 0.63
C GLU A 61 7.98 -2.64 1.06
N ILE A 62 8.94 -1.99 1.74
CA ILE A 62 10.13 -2.66 2.26
C ILE A 62 9.76 -3.54 3.44
N ILE A 63 8.96 -3.02 4.36
CA ILE A 63 8.52 -3.74 5.56
C ILE A 63 7.69 -4.96 5.14
N SER A 64 6.75 -4.80 4.23
CA SER A 64 5.95 -5.90 3.69
C SER A 64 6.84 -6.98 3.07
N SER A 65 7.81 -6.59 2.23
CA SER A 65 8.74 -7.53 1.60
C SER A 65 9.58 -8.31 2.61
N TYR A 66 9.95 -7.68 3.74
CA TYR A 66 10.67 -8.34 4.81
C TYR A 66 9.84 -9.40 5.53
N PHE A 67 8.53 -9.18 5.69
CA PHE A 67 7.63 -10.12 6.38
C PHE A 67 7.00 -11.18 5.46
N LEU A 68 7.02 -11.00 4.14
CA LEU A 68 6.49 -11.99 3.20
C LEU A 68 7.03 -13.42 3.39
N PRO A 69 8.35 -13.64 3.61
CA PRO A 69 8.90 -15.00 3.73
C PRO A 69 8.45 -15.76 4.98
N ILE A 70 7.92 -15.08 5.98
CA ILE A 70 7.47 -15.71 7.23
C ILE A 70 5.97 -15.98 7.27
N THR A 71 5.24 -15.63 6.22
CA THR A 71 3.81 -15.86 6.05
C THR A 71 3.54 -16.77 4.86
N LYS A 72 2.44 -17.53 4.90
CA LYS A 72 2.07 -18.49 3.85
C LYS A 72 0.72 -18.18 3.20
N HIS A 73 -0.23 -17.64 3.97
CA HIS A 73 -1.64 -17.53 3.60
C HIS A 73 -2.13 -16.09 3.54
N MET A 74 -1.68 -15.28 4.49
CA MET A 74 -2.15 -13.91 4.70
C MET A 74 -1.66 -12.97 3.59
N ASN A 75 -2.54 -12.08 3.13
CA ASN A 75 -2.15 -10.98 2.28
C ASN A 75 -1.34 -9.95 3.07
N ILE A 76 -0.27 -9.45 2.49
CA ILE A 76 0.59 -8.43 3.10
C ILE A 76 0.71 -7.24 2.15
N GLY A 77 0.76 -6.03 2.70
CA GLY A 77 0.94 -4.85 1.87
C GLY A 77 0.88 -3.52 2.59
N ALA A 78 0.66 -2.46 1.82
CA ALA A 78 0.52 -1.11 2.32
C ALA A 78 -0.94 -0.77 2.63
N GLY A 79 -1.17 -0.16 3.77
CA GLY A 79 -2.48 0.38 4.12
C GLY A 79 -2.38 1.81 4.66
N GLY A 80 -2.00 2.77 3.81
CA GLY A 80 -1.73 2.76 2.38
C GLY A 80 -0.37 3.29 2.01
N CYS A 81 -0.08 3.15 0.74
CA CYS A 81 1.00 3.87 0.09
C CYS A 81 0.53 5.31 -0.19
N MET A 82 1.28 6.29 0.28
CA MET A 82 0.93 7.72 0.13
C MET A 82 1.41 8.23 -1.24
N ILE A 83 0.62 7.95 -2.29
CA ILE A 83 1.01 8.11 -3.69
C ILE A 83 1.45 9.52 -4.08
N MET A 84 1.02 10.54 -3.35
CA MET A 84 1.45 11.92 -3.60
C MET A 84 2.96 12.16 -3.46
N HIS A 85 3.69 11.22 -2.85
CA HIS A 85 5.14 11.30 -2.69
C HIS A 85 5.91 10.57 -3.80
N TYR A 86 5.23 9.82 -4.68
CA TYR A 86 5.85 8.88 -5.59
C TYR A 86 5.38 9.06 -7.03
N SER A 87 6.20 8.59 -7.98
CA SER A 87 5.76 8.42 -9.36
C SER A 87 4.80 7.23 -9.47
N PRO A 88 3.67 7.35 -10.19
CA PRO A 88 2.77 6.24 -10.49
C PRO A 88 3.47 5.01 -11.07
N LEU A 89 4.43 5.21 -11.97
CA LEU A 89 5.25 4.14 -12.53
C LEU A 89 6.02 3.41 -11.43
N LYS A 90 6.67 4.17 -10.52
CA LYS A 90 7.49 3.57 -9.46
C LYS A 90 6.63 2.78 -8.47
N VAL A 91 5.45 3.29 -8.10
CA VAL A 91 4.51 2.55 -7.25
C VAL A 91 4.10 1.24 -7.92
N ALA A 92 3.67 1.29 -9.18
CA ALA A 92 3.27 0.09 -9.90
C ALA A 92 4.41 -0.95 -9.98
N GLU A 93 5.62 -0.54 -10.31
CA GLU A 93 6.78 -1.44 -10.42
C GLU A 93 7.17 -2.08 -9.09
N ILE A 94 7.11 -1.33 -7.97
CA ILE A 94 7.38 -1.87 -6.63
C ILE A 94 6.37 -2.99 -6.32
N PHE A 95 5.07 -2.72 -6.41
CA PHE A 95 4.06 -3.70 -6.03
C PHE A 95 3.95 -4.87 -7.01
N LYS A 96 4.22 -4.65 -8.30
CA LYS A 96 4.37 -5.74 -9.28
C LYS A 96 5.57 -6.63 -8.95
N THR A 97 6.70 -6.06 -8.55
CA THR A 97 7.87 -6.82 -8.10
C THR A 97 7.56 -7.64 -6.85
N MET A 98 6.88 -7.03 -5.86
CA MET A 98 6.46 -7.76 -4.66
C MET A 98 5.52 -8.93 -5.01
N ALA A 99 4.63 -8.75 -5.99
CA ALA A 99 3.70 -9.78 -6.43
C ALA A 99 4.41 -10.96 -7.14
N GLU A 100 5.55 -10.74 -7.79
CA GLU A 100 6.41 -11.84 -8.28
C GLU A 100 7.02 -12.64 -7.12
N LEU A 101 7.34 -11.97 -5.99
CA LEU A 101 7.88 -12.65 -4.80
C LEU A 101 6.81 -13.44 -4.04
N ALA A 102 5.54 -13.00 -4.08
CA ALA A 102 4.42 -13.64 -3.41
C ALA A 102 3.12 -13.50 -4.24
N PRO A 103 2.94 -14.31 -5.30
CA PRO A 103 1.81 -14.19 -6.22
C PRO A 103 0.45 -14.24 -5.51
N GLY A 104 -0.41 -13.26 -5.80
CA GLY A 104 -1.78 -13.16 -5.28
C GLY A 104 -1.90 -12.73 -3.81
N ARG A 105 -0.79 -12.53 -3.09
CA ARG A 105 -0.78 -12.15 -1.67
C ARG A 105 -0.37 -10.70 -1.40
N ILE A 106 -0.30 -9.86 -2.41
CA ILE A 106 0.11 -8.46 -2.25
C ILE A 106 -1.10 -7.54 -2.31
N ASP A 107 -1.31 -6.79 -1.24
CA ASP A 107 -2.29 -5.71 -1.17
C ASP A 107 -1.60 -4.34 -1.37
N LEU A 108 -2.17 -3.52 -2.24
CA LEU A 108 -1.80 -2.12 -2.40
C LEU A 108 -2.96 -1.23 -1.97
N GLY A 109 -2.91 -0.75 -0.75
CA GLY A 109 -3.79 0.33 -0.30
C GLY A 109 -3.28 1.67 -0.83
N ILE A 110 -4.08 2.36 -1.62
CA ILE A 110 -3.72 3.62 -2.27
C ILE A 110 -4.28 4.78 -1.44
N GLY A 111 -3.39 5.52 -0.78
CA GLY A 111 -3.71 6.70 0.03
C GLY A 111 -3.34 8.00 -0.69
N ARG A 112 -4.16 9.04 -0.51
CA ARG A 112 -3.93 10.39 -1.06
C ARG A 112 -3.55 11.42 0.00
N ALA A 113 -3.55 11.04 1.27
CA ALA A 113 -3.10 11.89 2.34
C ALA A 113 -1.56 11.97 2.35
N PRO A 114 -0.98 13.03 2.93
CA PRO A 114 0.49 13.12 3.02
C PRO A 114 1.12 12.16 4.04
N GLY A 115 0.38 11.63 5.00
CA GLY A 115 0.90 10.77 6.06
C GLY A 115 1.93 11.44 6.98
N CYS A 116 2.03 12.79 6.95
CA CYS A 116 3.05 13.56 7.66
C CYS A 116 2.69 15.05 7.75
N GLY A 117 3.57 15.83 8.41
CA GLY A 117 3.51 17.28 8.41
C GLY A 117 3.93 17.91 7.07
N VAL A 118 3.70 19.22 6.93
CA VAL A 118 3.99 19.96 5.69
C VAL A 118 5.49 19.98 5.37
N ALA A 119 6.35 20.04 6.38
CA ALA A 119 7.81 20.07 6.19
C ALA A 119 8.31 18.75 5.59
N GLU A 120 7.84 17.62 6.12
CA GLU A 120 8.16 16.29 5.64
C GLU A 120 7.60 16.07 4.23
N ALA A 121 6.35 16.48 3.99
CA ALA A 121 5.72 16.37 2.67
C ALA A 121 6.51 17.10 1.58
N ARG A 122 7.00 18.32 1.87
CA ARG A 122 7.89 19.07 0.96
C ARG A 122 9.25 18.42 0.76
N ALA A 123 9.78 17.77 1.79
CA ALA A 123 11.04 17.04 1.69
C ALA A 123 10.91 15.75 0.86
N LEU A 124 9.75 15.08 0.94
CA LEU A 124 9.44 13.88 0.17
C LEU A 124 9.09 14.19 -1.29
N ASN A 125 8.34 15.27 -1.51
CA ASN A 125 7.91 15.68 -2.85
C ASN A 125 8.10 17.19 -3.04
N HIS A 126 9.08 17.57 -3.84
CA HIS A 126 9.38 18.97 -4.16
C HIS A 126 8.24 19.70 -4.90
N LYS A 127 7.27 18.96 -5.45
CA LYS A 127 6.05 19.48 -6.10
C LYS A 127 4.83 19.45 -5.18
N PHE A 128 5.01 19.21 -3.89
CA PHE A 128 3.91 19.09 -2.92
C PHE A 128 2.92 20.27 -2.95
N ASP A 129 3.42 21.48 -3.16
CA ASP A 129 2.60 22.69 -3.22
C ASP A 129 1.96 22.93 -4.61
N ASP A 130 2.23 22.09 -5.61
CA ASP A 130 1.65 22.19 -6.94
C ASP A 130 0.19 21.70 -6.94
N LYS A 131 -0.73 22.67 -6.99
CA LYS A 131 -2.18 22.39 -7.02
C LYS A 131 -2.70 21.81 -8.32
N SER A 132 -1.88 21.77 -9.37
CA SER A 132 -2.23 21.13 -10.66
C SER A 132 -2.11 19.60 -10.60
N HIS A 133 -1.58 19.05 -9.51
CA HIS A 133 -1.37 17.63 -9.32
C HIS A 133 -2.70 16.90 -9.12
N ASP A 134 -3.10 16.09 -10.08
CA ASP A 134 -4.33 15.30 -10.04
C ASP A 134 -4.08 13.89 -9.55
N LEU A 135 -4.22 13.68 -8.23
CA LEU A 135 -4.04 12.38 -7.59
C LEU A 135 -5.05 11.32 -8.06
N TYR A 136 -6.23 11.71 -8.56
CA TYR A 136 -7.17 10.73 -9.13
C TYR A 136 -6.67 10.20 -10.47
N ASN A 137 -6.11 11.07 -11.32
CA ASN A 137 -5.45 10.64 -12.55
C ASN A 137 -4.27 9.72 -12.26
N GLU A 138 -3.48 10.00 -11.22
CA GLU A 138 -2.37 9.14 -10.84
C GLU A 138 -2.82 7.76 -10.35
N ILE A 139 -3.94 7.69 -9.62
CA ILE A 139 -4.54 6.40 -9.26
C ILE A 139 -4.91 5.62 -10.53
N GLU A 140 -5.58 6.26 -11.51
CA GLU A 140 -5.92 5.60 -12.77
C GLU A 140 -4.68 5.06 -13.49
N VAL A 141 -3.61 5.86 -13.56
CA VAL A 141 -2.34 5.42 -14.16
C VAL A 141 -1.73 4.22 -13.42
N ILE A 142 -1.75 4.22 -12.08
CA ILE A 142 -1.28 3.07 -11.30
C ILE A 142 -2.12 1.83 -11.62
N LEU A 143 -3.45 1.96 -11.61
CA LEU A 143 -4.37 0.84 -11.89
C LEU A 143 -4.18 0.28 -13.30
N ASP A 144 -3.99 1.15 -14.30
CA ASP A 144 -3.69 0.74 -15.69
C ASP A 144 -2.37 -0.04 -15.74
N TYR A 145 -1.30 0.44 -15.09
CA TYR A 145 -0.02 -0.26 -15.03
C TYR A 145 -0.09 -1.60 -14.31
N LEU A 146 -0.90 -1.72 -13.25
CA LEU A 146 -1.09 -2.99 -12.56
C LEU A 146 -1.79 -4.04 -13.42
N LYS A 147 -2.60 -3.61 -14.38
CA LYS A 147 -3.29 -4.48 -15.36
C LYS A 147 -2.50 -4.69 -16.66
N ASP A 148 -1.31 -4.12 -16.79
CA ASP A 148 -0.55 -4.03 -18.05
C ASP A 148 -1.29 -3.31 -19.19
N GLU A 149 -2.26 -2.48 -18.83
CA GLU A 149 -3.00 -1.62 -19.74
C GLU A 149 -2.20 -0.35 -20.06
N LYS A 150 -2.64 0.34 -21.10
CA LYS A 150 -2.02 1.58 -21.54
C LYS A 150 -2.69 2.77 -20.89
N PRO A 151 -1.99 3.56 -20.05
CA PRO A 151 -2.55 4.75 -19.46
C PRO A 151 -3.06 5.75 -20.50
N LYS A 152 -4.16 6.43 -20.16
CA LYS A 152 -4.72 7.49 -21.00
C LYS A 152 -3.86 8.76 -20.96
N ASP A 153 -3.21 9.02 -19.83
CA ASP A 153 -2.38 10.20 -19.62
C ASP A 153 -1.22 10.24 -20.63
N PRO A 154 -1.03 11.36 -21.36
CA PRO A 154 -0.01 11.49 -22.39
C PRO A 154 1.42 11.27 -21.89
N ILE A 155 1.70 11.59 -20.63
CA ILE A 155 3.04 11.43 -20.02
C ILE A 155 3.38 9.95 -19.86
N TYR A 156 2.40 9.13 -19.48
CA TYR A 156 2.60 7.73 -19.09
C TYR A 156 2.26 6.73 -20.20
N ARG A 157 1.49 7.13 -21.20
CA ARG A 157 0.91 6.22 -22.22
C ARG A 157 1.91 5.41 -23.06
N PHE A 158 3.16 5.85 -23.15
CA PHE A 158 4.22 5.15 -23.90
C PHE A 158 5.21 4.39 -23.01
N VAL A 159 5.02 4.46 -21.70
CA VAL A 159 5.83 3.77 -20.71
C VAL A 159 5.12 2.49 -20.31
N LYS A 160 5.88 1.46 -19.96
CA LYS A 160 5.37 0.18 -19.46
C LYS A 160 5.98 -0.10 -18.11
N ALA A 161 5.15 -0.38 -17.13
CA ALA A 161 5.62 -0.88 -15.84
C ALA A 161 6.09 -2.33 -15.97
N VAL A 162 7.18 -2.67 -15.30
CA VAL A 162 7.75 -4.02 -15.27
C VAL A 162 7.84 -4.52 -13.82
N PRO A 163 7.78 -5.84 -13.55
CA PRO A 163 7.53 -6.93 -14.49
C PRO A 163 6.13 -6.87 -15.12
N ARG A 164 5.93 -7.55 -16.25
CA ARG A 164 4.63 -7.63 -16.91
C ARG A 164 3.97 -8.98 -16.63
N TYR A 165 2.65 -8.96 -16.48
CA TYR A 165 1.85 -10.16 -16.23
C TYR A 165 0.79 -10.35 -17.31
N ASN A 166 0.28 -11.58 -17.41
CA ASN A 166 -0.96 -11.86 -18.14
C ASN A 166 -2.20 -11.51 -17.32
N GLU A 167 -2.06 -11.51 -15.97
CA GLU A 167 -3.11 -11.20 -15.01
C GLU A 167 -2.52 -10.34 -13.88
N SER A 168 -3.31 -9.46 -13.28
CA SER A 168 -2.85 -8.69 -12.13
C SER A 168 -2.73 -9.59 -10.90
N LEU A 169 -1.55 -9.61 -10.32
CA LEU A 169 -1.24 -10.34 -9.07
C LEU A 169 -1.27 -9.43 -7.84
N VAL A 170 -1.56 -8.15 -8.00
CA VAL A 170 -1.69 -7.15 -6.93
C VAL A 170 -3.17 -6.91 -6.67
N ASN A 171 -3.55 -6.79 -5.40
CA ASN A 171 -4.91 -6.45 -4.96
C ASN A 171 -4.99 -4.98 -4.57
N PRO A 172 -5.50 -4.09 -5.43
CA PRO A 172 -5.64 -2.67 -5.11
C PRO A 172 -6.82 -2.40 -4.18
N TRP A 173 -6.61 -1.47 -3.24
CA TRP A 173 -7.60 -0.96 -2.30
C TRP A 173 -7.54 0.57 -2.29
N ILE A 174 -8.67 1.24 -2.36
CA ILE A 174 -8.72 2.70 -2.40
C ILE A 174 -9.06 3.24 -1.02
N LEU A 175 -8.11 3.96 -0.41
CA LEU A 175 -8.29 4.54 0.92
C LEU A 175 -8.86 5.96 0.83
N GLY A 176 -9.74 6.30 1.75
CA GLY A 176 -10.24 7.67 1.84
C GLY A 176 -11.27 7.89 2.93
N ALA A 177 -11.01 8.83 3.81
CA ALA A 177 -11.87 9.22 4.93
C ALA A 177 -13.08 10.10 4.52
N THR A 178 -13.27 10.39 3.23
CA THR A 178 -14.37 11.27 2.77
C THR A 178 -15.25 10.55 1.76
N GLY A 179 -16.56 10.88 1.76
CA GLY A 179 -17.54 10.31 0.84
C GLY A 179 -17.27 10.54 -0.66
N LYS A 180 -16.25 11.34 -1.02
CA LYS A 180 -15.88 11.58 -2.42
C LYS A 180 -15.08 10.43 -3.05
N THR A 181 -14.37 9.65 -2.26
CA THR A 181 -13.50 8.57 -2.75
C THR A 181 -14.28 7.29 -3.02
N ALA A 182 -15.29 6.99 -2.22
CA ALA A 182 -16.09 5.76 -2.38
C ALA A 182 -16.76 5.63 -3.76
N PRO A 183 -17.42 6.67 -4.33
CA PRO A 183 -17.96 6.59 -5.68
C PRO A 183 -16.90 6.31 -6.75
N LYS A 184 -15.72 6.92 -6.62
CA LYS A 184 -14.61 6.68 -7.54
C LYS A 184 -14.06 5.26 -7.44
N ALA A 185 -13.90 4.73 -6.23
CA ALA A 185 -13.49 3.34 -6.04
C ALA A 185 -14.49 2.36 -6.69
N ALA A 186 -15.79 2.62 -6.53
CA ALA A 186 -16.84 1.83 -7.18
C ALA A 186 -16.79 1.93 -8.71
N GLU A 187 -16.58 3.14 -9.27
CA GLU A 187 -16.40 3.36 -10.72
C GLU A 187 -15.22 2.54 -11.28
N TRP A 188 -14.12 2.46 -10.53
CA TRP A 188 -12.94 1.67 -10.90
C TRP A 188 -13.09 0.17 -10.61
N GLY A 189 -14.15 -0.26 -9.91
CA GLY A 189 -14.40 -1.66 -9.56
C GLY A 189 -13.54 -2.19 -8.40
N TYR A 190 -13.08 -1.31 -7.50
CA TYR A 190 -12.23 -1.67 -6.36
C TYR A 190 -12.90 -1.41 -5.01
N PHE A 191 -12.41 -2.10 -3.98
CA PHE A 191 -12.85 -1.89 -2.61
C PHE A 191 -12.39 -0.53 -2.09
N HIS A 192 -13.28 0.11 -1.33
CA HIS A 192 -12.99 1.34 -0.60
C HIS A 192 -12.83 1.02 0.90
N VAL A 193 -11.81 1.63 1.52
CA VAL A 193 -11.53 1.53 2.95
C VAL A 193 -11.52 2.91 3.58
N LEU A 194 -12.25 3.05 4.70
CA LEU A 194 -12.31 4.27 5.51
C LEU A 194 -11.18 4.34 6.52
#